data_b3a8b90a8dea2fe6df6a264241cd2ea0
#
_entry.id   b3a8b90a8dea2fe6df6a264241cd2ea0
#
_cell.length_a   1.000
_cell.length_b   1.000
_cell.length_c   1.000
_cell.angle_alpha   90.00
_cell.angle_beta   90.00
_cell.angle_gamma   90.00
#
_symmetry.space_group_name_H-M   'P 1'
#
loop_
_entity.id
_entity.type
_entity.pdbx_description
1 polymer ?
#
loop_
_entity_poly.entity_id
_entity_poly.type
_entity_poly.pdbx_seq_one_letter_code
_entity_poly.pdbx_strand_id
1 'polypeptide(L)'
;QINYISIKISGIYAQITPLNYEHNKAELIKRLSAIFRKAIEFPYKDENDFLRPKFVNLDMEEYKDTRLTLDVYKATLNLPEFKNYTAGIVVQTYLPDAWSFQTELLDFAHKRVMNGGAHLKMRLVKGANLAMETVMSSLKGWENPVYDNKIDVDANYLKLLDRALLPDNASVMHIGVASHNLFTIAYAHLLSKRYQVETFLSFEMLEGMANYLPRVLKSINKQIILYTPV
;
A
#
# COMPACT_ATOMS: atom_id res chain seq x y z
N GLN A 1 14.41 -16.72 -3.19
CA GLN A 1 13.56 -16.85 -2.00
C GLN A 1 12.50 -15.74 -2.01
N ILE A 2 11.21 -16.07 -1.74
CA ILE A 2 10.13 -15.08 -1.65
C ILE A 2 10.28 -14.34 -0.32
N ASN A 3 10.42 -13.00 -0.38
CA ASN A 3 10.59 -12.12 0.78
C ASN A 3 9.49 -11.05 0.89
N TYR A 4 8.69 -10.86 -0.15
CA TYR A 4 7.62 -9.89 -0.24
C TYR A 4 6.38 -10.55 -0.85
N ILE A 5 5.24 -10.44 -0.20
CA ILE A 5 3.95 -10.91 -0.71
C ILE A 5 2.90 -9.80 -0.61
N SER A 6 2.01 -9.73 -1.58
CA SER A 6 0.78 -8.94 -1.53
C SER A 6 -0.42 -9.86 -1.39
N ILE A 7 -1.32 -9.52 -0.49
CA ILE A 7 -2.53 -10.30 -0.21
C ILE A 7 -3.74 -9.38 -0.20
N LYS A 8 -4.92 -9.93 -0.48
CA LYS A 8 -6.20 -9.24 -0.42
C LYS A 8 -7.02 -9.80 0.73
N ILE A 9 -7.88 -8.99 1.35
CA ILE A 9 -8.75 -9.49 2.42
C ILE A 9 -9.70 -10.57 1.92
N SER A 10 -10.18 -10.48 0.69
CA SER A 10 -11.01 -11.50 0.04
C SER A 10 -10.28 -12.83 -0.17
N GLY A 11 -8.96 -12.80 -0.36
CA GLY A 11 -8.12 -13.99 -0.50
C GLY A 11 -7.88 -14.73 0.81
N ILE A 12 -8.02 -14.07 1.95
CA ILE A 12 -7.86 -14.68 3.28
C ILE A 12 -9.18 -14.99 3.97
N TYR A 13 -10.28 -14.36 3.55
CA TYR A 13 -11.63 -14.65 4.03
C TYR A 13 -12.67 -14.37 2.95
N ALA A 14 -13.21 -15.42 2.33
CA ALA A 14 -14.12 -15.31 1.19
C ALA A 14 -15.56 -14.90 1.55
N GLN A 15 -15.96 -14.97 2.83
CA GLN A 15 -17.33 -14.73 3.27
C GLN A 15 -17.56 -13.30 3.79
N ILE A 16 -16.91 -12.31 3.18
CA ILE A 16 -17.09 -10.91 3.56
C ILE A 16 -18.48 -10.44 3.14
N THR A 17 -19.27 -9.95 4.10
CA THR A 17 -20.58 -9.35 3.86
C THR A 17 -20.72 -8.03 4.64
N PRO A 18 -21.25 -6.97 4.03
CA PRO A 18 -21.47 -5.69 4.74
C PRO A 18 -22.38 -5.80 5.96
N LEU A 19 -23.26 -6.81 5.97
CA LEU A 19 -24.24 -7.02 7.05
C LEU A 19 -23.62 -7.48 8.38
N ASN A 20 -22.38 -7.97 8.36
CA ASN A 20 -21.73 -8.52 9.55
C ASN A 20 -20.30 -7.96 9.73
N TYR A 21 -20.21 -6.63 9.74
CA TYR A 21 -18.94 -5.91 9.74
C TYR A 21 -17.99 -6.32 10.87
N GLU A 22 -18.47 -6.33 12.13
CA GLU A 22 -17.63 -6.62 13.29
C GLU A 22 -17.13 -8.09 13.30
N HIS A 23 -17.97 -9.03 12.88
CA HIS A 23 -17.55 -10.42 12.74
C HIS A 23 -16.49 -10.59 11.63
N ASN A 24 -16.70 -9.98 10.46
CA ASN A 24 -15.73 -9.99 9.37
C ASN A 24 -14.40 -9.39 9.81
N LYS A 25 -14.44 -8.28 10.52
CA LYS A 25 -13.26 -7.61 11.05
C LYS A 25 -12.50 -8.53 12.03
N ALA A 26 -13.19 -9.15 12.97
CA ALA A 26 -12.60 -10.06 13.95
C ALA A 26 -11.93 -11.28 13.27
N GLU A 27 -12.63 -11.93 12.34
CA GLU A 27 -12.08 -13.07 11.59
C GLU A 27 -10.88 -12.67 10.71
N LEU A 28 -10.95 -11.51 10.06
CA LEU A 28 -9.84 -10.99 9.26
C LEU A 28 -8.62 -10.64 10.11
N ILE A 29 -8.80 -10.01 11.28
CA ILE A 29 -7.70 -9.75 12.23
C ILE A 29 -7.03 -11.06 12.65
N LYS A 30 -7.81 -12.08 13.02
CA LYS A 30 -7.29 -13.40 13.39
C LYS A 30 -6.45 -14.04 12.29
N ARG A 31 -6.95 -14.02 11.04
CA ARG A 31 -6.29 -14.62 9.88
C ARG A 31 -5.06 -13.82 9.45
N LEU A 32 -5.15 -12.50 9.40
CA LEU A 32 -4.01 -11.63 9.09
C LEU A 32 -2.91 -11.76 10.13
N SER A 33 -3.27 -11.84 11.42
CA SER A 33 -2.31 -12.10 12.51
C SER A 33 -1.56 -13.42 12.32
N ALA A 34 -2.24 -14.49 11.89
CA ALA A 34 -1.59 -15.76 11.59
C ALA A 34 -0.57 -15.64 10.45
N ILE A 35 -0.89 -14.86 9.40
CA ILE A 35 0.03 -14.59 8.29
C ILE A 35 1.25 -13.79 8.76
N PHE A 36 1.04 -12.73 9.55
CA PHE A 36 2.13 -11.91 10.09
C PHE A 36 3.05 -12.72 11.01
N ARG A 37 2.49 -13.60 11.88
CA ARG A 37 3.30 -14.52 12.69
C ARG A 37 4.18 -15.41 11.82
N LYS A 38 3.63 -15.98 10.75
CA LYS A 38 4.41 -16.80 9.80
C LYS A 38 5.48 -15.99 9.07
N ALA A 39 5.19 -14.76 8.70
CA ALA A 39 6.18 -13.86 8.09
C ALA A 39 7.37 -13.55 9.03
N ILE A 40 7.12 -13.48 10.33
CA ILE A 40 8.15 -13.27 11.37
C ILE A 40 8.88 -14.58 11.67
N GLU A 41 8.17 -15.70 11.79
CA GLU A 41 8.71 -17.02 12.12
C GLU A 41 9.67 -17.57 11.04
N PHE A 42 9.42 -17.22 9.77
CA PHE A 42 10.22 -17.69 8.61
C PHE A 42 10.96 -16.52 7.94
N PRO A 43 11.96 -15.91 8.62
CA PRO A 43 12.68 -14.77 8.08
C PRO A 43 13.50 -15.16 6.83
N TYR A 44 13.94 -14.17 6.10
CA TYR A 44 14.90 -14.31 5.01
C TYR A 44 16.20 -13.55 5.35
N LYS A 45 17.28 -13.92 4.69
CA LYS A 45 18.53 -13.16 4.75
C LYS A 45 18.51 -12.05 3.70
N ASP A 46 18.76 -10.81 4.12
CA ASP A 46 18.95 -9.69 3.22
C ASP A 46 20.34 -9.72 2.54
N GLU A 47 20.62 -8.73 1.71
CA GLU A 47 21.91 -8.63 0.96
C GLU A 47 23.14 -8.53 1.87
N ASN A 48 22.97 -8.21 3.14
CA ASN A 48 24.02 -8.09 4.14
C ASN A 48 23.99 -9.27 5.15
N ASP A 49 23.33 -10.38 4.80
CA ASP A 49 23.18 -11.57 5.65
C ASP A 49 22.37 -11.35 6.96
N PHE A 50 21.70 -10.21 7.13
CA PHE A 50 20.81 -9.99 8.28
C PHE A 50 19.47 -10.69 8.10
N LEU A 51 19.02 -11.35 9.17
CA LEU A 51 17.68 -11.95 9.19
C LEU A 51 16.60 -10.86 9.26
N ARG A 52 15.69 -10.87 8.28
CA ARG A 52 14.56 -9.95 8.18
C ARG A 52 13.25 -10.72 8.11
N PRO A 53 12.20 -10.27 8.82
CA PRO A 53 10.85 -10.80 8.59
C PRO A 53 10.45 -10.64 7.13
N LYS A 54 9.68 -11.59 6.60
CA LYS A 54 9.07 -11.40 5.28
C LYS A 54 8.07 -10.27 5.33
N PHE A 55 8.02 -9.49 4.26
CA PHE A 55 7.13 -8.34 4.17
C PHE A 55 5.77 -8.75 3.59
N VAL A 56 4.70 -8.31 4.23
CA VAL A 56 3.33 -8.52 3.78
C VAL A 56 2.68 -7.18 3.47
N ASN A 57 2.15 -7.05 2.26
CA ASN A 57 1.39 -5.90 1.82
C ASN A 57 -0.09 -6.26 1.68
N LEU A 58 -0.97 -5.41 2.19
CA LEU A 58 -2.41 -5.53 2.00
C LEU A 58 -2.82 -4.75 0.74
N ASP A 59 -3.25 -5.47 -0.29
CA ASP A 59 -3.79 -4.86 -1.51
C ASP A 59 -5.25 -4.44 -1.31
N MET A 60 -5.64 -3.36 -1.97
CA MET A 60 -7.03 -2.89 -2.04
C MET A 60 -7.73 -3.48 -3.26
N GLU A 61 -9.02 -3.75 -3.12
CA GLU A 61 -9.88 -4.24 -4.19
C GLU A 61 -11.01 -3.26 -4.46
N GLU A 62 -12.25 -3.62 -4.10
CA GLU A 62 -13.42 -2.79 -4.31
C GLU A 62 -13.54 -1.69 -3.24
N TYR A 63 -14.13 -0.57 -3.64
CA TYR A 63 -14.34 0.57 -2.74
C TYR A 63 -15.10 0.19 -1.47
N LYS A 64 -16.13 -0.66 -1.58
CA LYS A 64 -16.95 -1.13 -0.45
C LYS A 64 -16.14 -1.80 0.66
N ASP A 65 -14.99 -2.40 0.32
CA ASP A 65 -14.15 -3.15 1.25
C ASP A 65 -12.97 -2.31 1.81
N THR A 66 -12.79 -1.09 1.28
CA THR A 66 -11.67 -0.21 1.66
C THR A 66 -11.67 0.11 3.15
N ARG A 67 -12.82 0.48 3.72
CA ARG A 67 -12.94 0.81 5.14
C ARG A 67 -12.58 -0.39 6.02
N LEU A 68 -13.10 -1.57 5.69
CA LEU A 68 -12.81 -2.81 6.42
C LEU A 68 -11.32 -3.15 6.36
N THR A 69 -10.70 -3.02 5.18
CA THR A 69 -9.26 -3.28 4.99
C THR A 69 -8.40 -2.36 5.85
N LEU A 70 -8.71 -1.06 5.89
CA LEU A 70 -8.01 -0.08 6.74
C LEU A 70 -8.14 -0.43 8.23
N ASP A 71 -9.34 -0.76 8.67
CA ASP A 71 -9.61 -1.06 10.08
C ASP A 71 -8.93 -2.37 10.52
N VAL A 72 -8.98 -3.41 9.68
CA VAL A 72 -8.28 -4.68 9.92
C VAL A 72 -6.76 -4.47 9.98
N TYR A 73 -6.19 -3.72 9.03
CA TYR A 73 -4.77 -3.41 8.99
C TYR A 73 -4.30 -2.72 10.29
N LYS A 74 -4.96 -1.63 10.68
CA LYS A 74 -4.61 -0.89 11.89
C LYS A 74 -4.81 -1.71 13.16
N ALA A 75 -5.96 -2.41 13.27
CA ALA A 75 -6.26 -3.22 14.45
C ALA A 75 -5.26 -4.37 14.62
N THR A 76 -4.87 -5.04 13.53
CA THR A 76 -3.86 -6.11 13.57
C THR A 76 -2.51 -5.56 14.02
N LEU A 77 -2.05 -4.45 13.44
CA LEU A 77 -0.76 -3.86 13.79
C LEU A 77 -0.71 -3.21 15.19
N ASN A 78 -1.87 -2.95 15.80
CA ASN A 78 -1.95 -2.50 17.19
C ASN A 78 -1.78 -3.64 18.22
N LEU A 79 -1.81 -4.89 17.78
CA LEU A 79 -1.51 -6.01 18.68
C LEU A 79 -0.05 -5.91 19.15
N PRO A 80 0.25 -6.09 20.46
CA PRO A 80 1.59 -5.91 21.02
C PRO A 80 2.68 -6.74 20.32
N GLU A 81 2.33 -7.93 19.86
CA GLU A 81 3.24 -8.85 19.17
C GLU A 81 3.75 -8.30 17.82
N PHE A 82 3.01 -7.39 17.19
CA PHE A 82 3.39 -6.77 15.90
C PHE A 82 3.98 -5.36 16.04
N LYS A 83 4.28 -4.91 17.26
CA LYS A 83 4.85 -3.58 17.51
C LYS A 83 6.08 -3.31 16.63
N ASN A 84 6.95 -4.29 16.45
CA ASN A 84 8.19 -4.18 15.69
C ASN A 84 8.11 -4.74 14.27
N TYR A 85 6.89 -5.05 13.80
CA TYR A 85 6.67 -5.60 12.47
C TYR A 85 6.28 -4.50 11.48
N THR A 86 6.99 -4.41 10.35
CA THR A 86 6.66 -3.53 9.23
C THR A 86 5.79 -4.26 8.23
N ALA A 87 4.60 -3.73 7.97
CA ALA A 87 3.70 -4.20 6.93
C ALA A 87 3.32 -3.07 5.98
N GLY A 88 2.79 -3.42 4.81
CA GLY A 88 2.35 -2.46 3.80
C GLY A 88 0.83 -2.45 3.62
N ILE A 89 0.34 -1.34 3.08
CA ILE A 89 -1.04 -1.17 2.63
C ILE A 89 -1.09 -0.34 1.36
N VAL A 90 -2.10 -0.58 0.52
CA VAL A 90 -2.30 0.17 -0.72
C VAL A 90 -3.26 1.34 -0.50
N VAL A 91 -3.01 2.45 -1.19
CA VAL A 91 -3.97 3.56 -1.35
C VAL A 91 -4.24 3.76 -2.83
N GLN A 92 -5.52 3.69 -3.21
CA GLN A 92 -6.01 3.81 -4.58
C GLN A 92 -6.35 5.27 -4.87
N THR A 93 -5.57 5.95 -5.71
CA THR A 93 -5.68 7.39 -5.94
C THR A 93 -6.79 7.80 -6.90
N TYR A 94 -7.45 6.82 -7.53
CA TYR A 94 -8.66 7.07 -8.33
C TYR A 94 -9.90 7.37 -7.46
N LEU A 95 -9.79 7.22 -6.14
CA LEU A 95 -10.82 7.56 -5.18
C LEU A 95 -10.63 9.00 -4.68
N PRO A 96 -11.64 9.87 -4.73
CA PRO A 96 -11.63 11.17 -4.06
C PRO A 96 -11.30 11.04 -2.56
N ASP A 97 -11.81 10.00 -1.90
CA ASP A 97 -11.58 9.69 -0.48
C ASP A 97 -10.13 9.29 -0.13
N ALA A 98 -9.29 9.02 -1.13
CA ALA A 98 -7.91 8.59 -0.90
C ALA A 98 -7.11 9.58 -0.03
N TRP A 99 -7.44 10.88 -0.08
CA TRP A 99 -6.82 11.89 0.79
C TRP A 99 -7.14 11.64 2.26
N SER A 100 -8.39 11.32 2.57
CA SER A 100 -8.84 10.99 3.93
C SER A 100 -8.19 9.70 4.42
N PHE A 101 -8.17 8.67 3.60
CA PHE A 101 -7.52 7.40 3.92
C PHE A 101 -6.02 7.55 4.17
N GLN A 102 -5.34 8.34 3.34
CA GLN A 102 -3.92 8.64 3.55
C GLN A 102 -3.70 9.40 4.86
N THR A 103 -4.57 10.38 5.19
CA THR A 103 -4.49 11.12 6.45
C THR A 103 -4.53 10.17 7.64
N GLU A 104 -5.53 9.31 7.66
CA GLU A 104 -5.73 8.35 8.73
C GLU A 104 -4.54 7.38 8.89
N LEU A 105 -3.98 6.92 7.76
CA LEU A 105 -2.83 6.03 7.77
C LEU A 105 -1.55 6.74 8.26
N LEU A 106 -1.33 7.98 7.86
CA LEU A 106 -0.18 8.77 8.31
C LEU A 106 -0.29 9.07 9.81
N ASP A 107 -1.46 9.48 10.29
CA ASP A 107 -1.70 9.71 11.74
C ASP A 107 -1.48 8.44 12.55
N PHE A 108 -1.90 7.30 12.02
CA PHE A 108 -1.66 6.00 12.65
C PHE A 108 -0.16 5.67 12.70
N ALA A 109 0.56 5.87 11.60
CA ALA A 109 2.00 5.60 11.53
C ALA A 109 2.80 6.52 12.45
N HIS A 110 2.48 7.82 12.50
CA HIS A 110 3.11 8.77 13.43
C HIS A 110 2.92 8.33 14.88
N LYS A 111 1.68 8.06 15.30
CA LYS A 111 1.40 7.58 16.67
C LYS A 111 2.14 6.29 16.99
N ARG A 112 2.19 5.37 16.02
CA ARG A 112 2.88 4.09 16.18
C ARG A 112 4.39 4.27 16.41
N VAL A 113 5.06 5.06 15.58
CA VAL A 113 6.51 5.31 15.68
C VAL A 113 6.83 6.11 16.94
N MET A 114 6.04 7.13 17.29
CA MET A 114 6.19 7.87 18.56
C MET A 114 6.11 6.95 19.78
N ASN A 115 5.31 5.88 19.73
CA ASN A 115 5.22 4.88 20.78
C ASN A 115 6.30 3.76 20.68
N GLY A 116 7.34 3.99 19.88
CA GLY A 116 8.46 3.06 19.68
C GLY A 116 8.11 1.81 18.86
N GLY A 117 7.09 1.90 17.98
CA GLY A 117 6.76 0.87 17.00
C GLY A 117 7.53 1.04 15.69
N ALA A 118 7.56 -0.01 14.86
CA ALA A 118 8.18 0.06 13.56
C ALA A 118 7.42 0.97 12.59
N HIS A 119 8.14 1.59 11.65
CA HIS A 119 7.55 2.28 10.50
C HIS A 119 6.68 1.33 9.66
N LEU A 120 5.84 1.90 8.83
CA LEU A 120 4.96 1.18 7.92
C LEU A 120 5.33 1.47 6.45
N LYS A 121 4.58 0.90 5.51
CA LYS A 121 4.73 1.19 4.09
C LYS A 121 3.37 1.45 3.44
N MET A 122 3.31 2.45 2.58
CA MET A 122 2.15 2.77 1.75
C MET A 122 2.53 2.61 0.28
N ARG A 123 1.77 1.80 -0.46
CA ARG A 123 1.88 1.74 -1.93
C ARG A 123 0.82 2.63 -2.54
N LEU A 124 1.23 3.63 -3.30
CA LEU A 124 0.30 4.46 -4.08
C LEU A 124 0.08 3.83 -5.44
N VAL A 125 -1.17 3.51 -5.74
CA VAL A 125 -1.62 3.01 -7.04
C VAL A 125 -2.69 3.93 -7.62
N LYS A 126 -2.85 3.97 -8.94
CA LYS A 126 -4.00 4.69 -9.53
C LYS A 126 -5.31 3.99 -9.18
N GLY A 127 -5.36 2.70 -9.32
CA GLY A 127 -6.51 1.84 -9.09
C GLY A 127 -6.76 0.93 -10.30
N ALA A 128 -7.20 -0.29 -10.06
CA ALA A 128 -7.41 -1.31 -11.10
C ALA A 128 -8.89 -1.54 -11.43
N ASN A 129 -9.81 -1.16 -10.54
CA ASN A 129 -11.22 -1.54 -10.62
C ASN A 129 -12.15 -0.42 -11.14
N LEU A 130 -11.63 0.61 -11.80
CA LEU A 130 -12.40 1.78 -12.25
C LEU A 130 -13.66 1.38 -13.02
N ALA A 131 -13.53 0.51 -14.02
CA ALA A 131 -14.66 0.07 -14.83
C ALA A 131 -15.70 -0.71 -13.99
N MET A 132 -15.25 -1.56 -13.07
CA MET A 132 -16.13 -2.33 -12.20
C MET A 132 -16.90 -1.39 -11.25
N GLU A 133 -16.22 -0.45 -10.60
CA GLU A 133 -16.84 0.53 -9.68
C GLU A 133 -17.91 1.36 -10.42
N THR A 134 -17.60 1.84 -11.62
CA THR A 134 -18.53 2.62 -12.44
C THR A 134 -19.77 1.80 -12.86
N VAL A 135 -19.57 0.55 -13.28
CA VAL A 135 -20.68 -0.33 -13.66
C VAL A 135 -21.55 -0.68 -12.45
N MET A 136 -20.92 -1.05 -11.33
CA MET A 136 -21.67 -1.43 -10.13
C MET A 136 -22.44 -0.27 -9.52
N SER A 137 -21.88 0.94 -9.48
CA SER A 137 -22.57 2.14 -9.01
C SER A 137 -23.77 2.47 -9.91
N SER A 138 -23.61 2.39 -11.23
CA SER A 138 -24.69 2.60 -12.19
C SER A 138 -25.83 1.58 -12.03
N LEU A 139 -25.49 0.29 -11.93
CA LEU A 139 -26.49 -0.78 -11.77
C LEU A 139 -27.29 -0.68 -10.46
N LYS A 140 -26.65 -0.19 -9.39
CA LYS A 140 -27.28 -0.07 -8.07
C LYS A 140 -27.87 1.31 -7.78
N GLY A 141 -27.70 2.27 -8.70
CA GLY A 141 -28.10 3.66 -8.48
C GLY A 141 -27.33 4.34 -7.35
N TRP A 142 -26.06 3.93 -7.11
CA TRP A 142 -25.18 4.55 -6.12
C TRP A 142 -24.35 5.65 -6.76
N GLU A 143 -23.84 6.56 -5.92
CA GLU A 143 -22.84 7.52 -6.35
C GLU A 143 -21.56 6.80 -6.80
N ASN A 144 -20.99 7.27 -7.92
CA ASN A 144 -19.73 6.70 -8.43
C ASN A 144 -18.58 7.07 -7.48
N PRO A 145 -17.91 6.09 -6.86
CA PRO A 145 -16.88 6.38 -5.86
C PRO A 145 -15.54 6.82 -6.47
N VAL A 146 -15.39 6.78 -7.79
CA VAL A 146 -14.14 7.07 -8.51
C VAL A 146 -14.23 8.36 -9.31
N TYR A 147 -13.08 8.99 -9.55
CA TYR A 147 -13.01 10.14 -10.47
C TYR A 147 -13.47 9.76 -11.89
N ASP A 148 -14.18 10.66 -12.55
CA ASP A 148 -14.74 10.43 -13.88
C ASP A 148 -13.71 10.49 -15.01
N ASN A 149 -12.53 11.07 -14.74
CA ASN A 149 -11.52 11.28 -15.77
C ASN A 149 -10.10 11.02 -15.27
N LYS A 150 -9.22 10.71 -16.22
CA LYS A 150 -7.82 10.38 -15.96
C LYS A 150 -7.01 11.57 -15.37
N ILE A 151 -7.36 12.79 -15.72
CA ILE A 151 -6.62 14.00 -15.31
C ILE A 151 -6.74 14.17 -13.80
N ASP A 152 -7.94 14.02 -13.25
CA ASP A 152 -8.18 14.12 -11.80
C ASP A 152 -7.51 13.00 -11.04
N VAL A 153 -7.52 11.77 -11.58
CA VAL A 153 -6.77 10.64 -11.02
C VAL A 153 -5.27 10.93 -10.97
N ASP A 154 -4.71 11.45 -12.07
CA ASP A 154 -3.29 11.79 -12.15
C ASP A 154 -2.94 12.94 -11.19
N ALA A 155 -3.77 13.96 -11.11
CA ALA A 155 -3.60 15.09 -10.19
C ALA A 155 -3.66 14.62 -8.71
N ASN A 156 -4.65 13.78 -8.37
CA ASN A 156 -4.77 13.22 -7.04
C ASN A 156 -3.58 12.32 -6.68
N TYR A 157 -3.08 11.52 -7.64
CA TYR A 157 -1.87 10.73 -7.43
C TYR A 157 -0.67 11.60 -7.05
N LEU A 158 -0.42 12.68 -7.80
CA LEU A 158 0.70 13.57 -7.52
C LEU A 158 0.53 14.31 -6.20
N LYS A 159 -0.68 14.76 -5.88
CA LYS A 159 -1.02 15.40 -4.60
C LYS A 159 -0.74 14.49 -3.39
N LEU A 160 -1.16 13.23 -3.47
CA LEU A 160 -0.93 12.23 -2.42
C LEU A 160 0.55 11.86 -2.32
N LEU A 161 1.24 11.78 -3.45
CA LEU A 161 2.67 11.51 -3.50
C LEU A 161 3.51 12.64 -2.88
N ASP A 162 3.19 13.89 -3.21
CA ASP A 162 3.86 15.06 -2.65
C ASP A 162 3.77 15.06 -1.12
N ARG A 163 2.57 14.89 -0.59
CA ARG A 163 2.35 14.79 0.85
C ARG A 163 3.07 13.60 1.49
N ALA A 164 3.05 12.44 0.84
CA ALA A 164 3.68 11.23 1.38
C ALA A 164 5.21 11.35 1.47
N LEU A 165 5.83 12.10 0.54
CA LEU A 165 7.27 12.31 0.49
C LEU A 165 7.76 13.46 1.38
N LEU A 166 6.88 14.18 2.09
CA LEU A 166 7.35 15.11 3.14
C LEU A 166 8.20 14.33 4.15
N PRO A 167 9.36 14.85 4.60
CA PRO A 167 10.32 14.10 5.44
C PRO A 167 9.68 13.46 6.67
N ASP A 168 8.83 14.18 7.38
CA ASP A 168 8.15 13.68 8.58
C ASP A 168 7.25 12.47 8.25
N ASN A 169 6.54 12.53 7.13
CA ASN A 169 5.65 11.44 6.69
C ASN A 169 6.44 10.24 6.16
N ALA A 170 7.44 10.48 5.30
CA ALA A 170 8.24 9.43 4.69
C ALA A 170 9.03 8.62 5.73
N SER A 171 9.46 9.24 6.81
CA SER A 171 10.22 8.58 7.89
C SER A 171 9.38 7.54 8.67
N VAL A 172 8.08 7.76 8.80
CA VAL A 172 7.17 6.86 9.53
C VAL A 172 6.37 5.93 8.59
N MET A 173 6.23 6.34 7.32
CA MET A 173 5.48 5.59 6.31
C MET A 173 6.27 5.59 4.99
N HIS A 174 7.04 4.54 4.75
CA HIS A 174 7.80 4.40 3.50
C HIS A 174 6.85 4.32 2.30
N ILE A 175 7.29 4.80 1.14
CA ILE A 175 6.43 4.97 -0.03
C ILE A 175 6.84 4.01 -1.14
N GLY A 176 5.86 3.25 -1.62
CA GLY A 176 5.92 2.48 -2.85
C GLY A 176 5.20 3.25 -3.97
N VAL A 177 5.95 3.70 -4.97
CA VAL A 177 5.39 4.35 -6.16
C VAL A 177 5.08 3.29 -7.20
N ALA A 178 3.81 2.90 -7.29
CA ALA A 178 3.35 1.92 -8.28
C ALA A 178 2.88 2.64 -9.55
N SER A 179 3.76 2.74 -10.52
CA SER A 179 3.48 3.42 -11.79
C SER A 179 4.41 2.96 -12.91
N HIS A 180 3.87 2.92 -14.14
CA HIS A 180 4.63 2.78 -15.39
C HIS A 180 4.69 4.11 -16.17
N ASN A 181 4.14 5.19 -15.61
CA ASN A 181 4.18 6.51 -16.23
C ASN A 181 5.54 7.18 -15.93
N LEU A 182 6.29 7.48 -16.99
CA LEU A 182 7.63 8.06 -16.89
C LEU A 182 7.63 9.39 -16.13
N PHE A 183 6.62 10.25 -16.36
CA PHE A 183 6.54 11.55 -15.69
C PHE A 183 6.29 11.40 -14.19
N THR A 184 5.41 10.47 -13.80
CA THR A 184 5.16 10.15 -12.38
C THR A 184 6.43 9.63 -11.69
N ILE A 185 7.17 8.74 -12.38
CA ILE A 185 8.44 8.18 -11.86
C ILE A 185 9.49 9.28 -11.72
N ALA A 186 9.65 10.12 -12.75
CA ALA A 186 10.61 11.23 -12.73
C ALA A 186 10.26 12.24 -11.63
N TYR A 187 8.97 12.57 -11.47
CA TYR A 187 8.51 13.45 -10.41
C TYR A 187 8.83 12.89 -9.02
N ALA A 188 8.48 11.63 -8.76
CA ALA A 188 8.79 10.95 -7.50
C ALA A 188 10.30 10.96 -7.20
N HIS A 189 11.12 10.67 -8.22
CA HIS A 189 12.57 10.68 -8.09
C HIS A 189 13.13 12.06 -7.74
N LEU A 190 12.69 13.10 -8.46
CA LEU A 190 13.17 14.47 -8.22
C LEU A 190 12.70 14.99 -6.86
N LEU A 191 11.44 14.70 -6.50
CA LEU A 191 10.88 15.11 -5.22
C LEU A 191 11.56 14.42 -4.05
N SER A 192 11.85 13.12 -4.16
CA SER A 192 12.57 12.38 -3.12
C SER A 192 13.98 12.91 -2.90
N LYS A 193 14.67 13.33 -3.97
CA LYS A 193 15.97 14.02 -3.86
C LYS A 193 15.85 15.37 -3.20
N ARG A 194 14.86 16.17 -3.61
CA ARG A 194 14.62 17.50 -3.04
C ARG A 194 14.42 17.44 -1.52
N TYR A 195 13.67 16.45 -1.05
CA TYR A 195 13.38 16.23 0.36
C TYR A 195 14.39 15.34 1.09
N GLN A 196 15.38 14.79 0.39
CA GLN A 196 16.39 13.87 0.94
C GLN A 196 15.78 12.61 1.59
N VAL A 197 14.75 12.06 0.96
CA VAL A 197 13.97 10.91 1.44
C VAL A 197 14.06 9.68 0.51
N GLU A 198 15.12 9.60 -0.33
CA GLU A 198 15.28 8.53 -1.31
C GLU A 198 15.32 7.13 -0.68
N THR A 199 15.82 7.00 0.53
CA THR A 199 15.89 5.74 1.27
C THR A 199 14.52 5.21 1.70
N PHE A 200 13.51 6.07 1.75
CA PHE A 200 12.13 5.74 2.12
C PHE A 200 11.24 5.49 0.89
N LEU A 201 11.81 5.55 -0.32
CA LEU A 201 11.09 5.41 -1.58
C LEU A 201 11.49 4.13 -2.30
N SER A 202 10.52 3.36 -2.75
CA SER A 202 10.69 2.27 -3.71
C SER A 202 9.80 2.48 -4.94
N PHE A 203 10.26 2.03 -6.12
CA PHE A 203 9.44 1.96 -7.32
C PHE A 203 8.89 0.55 -7.45
N GLU A 204 7.58 0.43 -7.66
CA GLU A 204 6.90 -0.85 -7.76
C GLU A 204 6.26 -0.99 -9.14
N MET A 205 6.57 -2.06 -9.84
CA MET A 205 6.17 -2.24 -11.23
C MET A 205 5.65 -3.64 -11.46
N LEU A 206 4.68 -3.77 -12.36
CA LEU A 206 4.24 -5.08 -12.84
C LEU A 206 5.33 -5.70 -13.71
N GLU A 207 5.64 -6.96 -13.45
CA GLU A 207 6.52 -7.73 -14.30
C GLU A 207 5.93 -7.87 -15.70
N GLY A 208 6.77 -7.81 -16.71
CA GLY A 208 6.38 -7.88 -18.13
C GLY A 208 5.88 -6.57 -18.73
N MET A 209 5.67 -5.51 -17.94
CA MET A 209 5.28 -4.20 -18.43
C MET A 209 6.47 -3.23 -18.44
N ALA A 210 6.65 -2.52 -19.58
CA ALA A 210 7.65 -1.46 -19.71
C ALA A 210 9.06 -1.87 -19.19
N ASN A 211 9.56 -3.03 -19.59
CA ASN A 211 10.78 -3.67 -19.08
C ASN A 211 12.06 -2.80 -19.11
N TYR A 212 12.06 -1.70 -19.86
CA TYR A 212 13.15 -0.73 -19.88
C TYR A 212 13.20 0.14 -18.63
N LEU A 213 12.03 0.46 -18.01
CA LEU A 213 11.97 1.34 -16.84
C LEU A 213 12.68 0.75 -15.61
N PRO A 214 12.44 -0.51 -15.20
CA PRO A 214 13.19 -1.12 -14.11
C PRO A 214 14.70 -1.11 -14.35
N ARG A 215 15.15 -1.33 -15.60
CA ARG A 215 16.58 -1.30 -15.94
C ARG A 215 17.19 0.09 -15.74
N VAL A 216 16.48 1.13 -16.21
CA VAL A 216 16.93 2.53 -16.02
C VAL A 216 16.95 2.90 -14.54
N LEU A 217 15.91 2.58 -13.77
CA LEU A 217 15.87 2.87 -12.34
C LEU A 217 16.98 2.14 -11.59
N LYS A 218 17.26 0.90 -11.94
CA LYS A 218 18.38 0.13 -11.36
C LYS A 218 19.72 0.77 -11.66
N SER A 219 19.93 1.29 -12.89
CA SER A 219 21.20 1.95 -13.27
C SER A 219 21.47 3.23 -12.48
N ILE A 220 20.46 3.85 -11.89
CA ILE A 220 20.58 5.02 -11.00
C ILE A 220 20.38 4.66 -9.52
N ASN A 221 20.62 3.40 -9.15
CA ASN A 221 20.60 2.87 -7.79
C ASN A 221 19.29 3.10 -7.06
N LYS A 222 18.13 2.93 -7.73
CA LYS A 222 16.82 3.01 -7.09
C LYS A 222 16.33 1.64 -6.65
N GLN A 223 15.65 1.61 -5.50
CA GLN A 223 14.99 0.40 -5.02
C GLN A 223 13.79 0.07 -5.91
N ILE A 224 13.76 -1.14 -6.45
CA ILE A 224 12.70 -1.61 -7.35
C ILE A 224 12.12 -2.89 -6.79
N ILE A 225 10.79 -2.96 -6.83
CA ILE A 225 10.03 -4.18 -6.53
C ILE A 225 9.22 -4.54 -7.77
N LEU A 226 9.43 -5.75 -8.28
CA LEU A 226 8.61 -6.29 -9.37
C LEU A 226 7.45 -7.08 -8.77
N TYR A 227 6.24 -6.68 -9.11
CA TYR A 227 5.01 -7.35 -8.72
C TYR A 227 4.64 -8.38 -9.79
N THR A 228 4.60 -9.64 -9.39
CA THR A 228 4.21 -10.78 -10.24
C THR A 228 2.90 -11.32 -9.73
N PRO A 229 1.78 -11.11 -10.44
CA PRO A 229 0.50 -11.73 -10.09
C PRO A 229 0.59 -13.26 -10.24
N VAL A 230 0.00 -13.98 -9.29
CA VAL A 230 -0.14 -15.45 -9.30
C VAL A 230 -1.61 -15.83 -9.30
#